data_cc7cf1a36c4464cc234b6bcfaceb2ec1
#
_entry.id   cc7cf1a36c4464cc234b6bcfaceb2ec1
#
_cell.length_a   1.000
_cell.length_b   1.000
_cell.length_c   1.000
_cell.angle_alpha   90.00
_cell.angle_beta   90.00
_cell.angle_gamma   90.00
#
_symmetry.space_group_name_H-M   'P 1'
#
loop_
_entity.id
_entity.type
_entity.pdbx_description
1 polymer ?
#
loop_
_entity_poly.entity_id
_entity_poly.type
_entity_poly.pdbx_seq_one_letter_code
_entity_poly.pdbx_strand_id
1 'polypeptide(L)'
;MKISKRDALMWYSFFAQLPEDEPLMPRQQELALAVLSQIELAQEKRIADLRAQIPGLQTIAGRTYFVGDAEKFSRVCRSCLTGTGLSAIRKTNKCNIQCRFCYNYGELDCQPPIGEGMWEIGGTKFREEDIDLLLSIQKKPTGVSYVYLEPFMEIGKYYGVIGKFHAAGVHQHMYTNGTLCTEENLKALGEAGLDELRFNLGATNCADKVIEAMRIAHKYIPTIAIETPMTPAFFRQFHEKKEAILSTGIAFMNCAELHLNPNNIGNYACEPMYMTRHGYLSPTWSHELTCRLMKECAEEKWPIVIHDCCNMTKFARDLNVKVHEGGWFGASAYHTEFDGIPYAAFLPTLEDPDFTFLEEEELPRGYRPGDIVL
;
A
#
# COMPACT_ATOMS: atom_id res chain seq x y z
N MET A 1 -12.51 -20.15 -12.42
CA MET A 1 -12.10 -19.55 -11.15
C MET A 1 -13.03 -20.08 -10.07
N LYS A 2 -12.54 -20.69 -9.00
CA LYS A 2 -13.35 -21.00 -7.83
C LYS A 2 -13.24 -19.81 -6.87
N ILE A 3 -14.35 -19.14 -6.61
CA ILE A 3 -14.40 -18.09 -5.59
C ILE A 3 -14.32 -18.75 -4.25
N SER A 4 -13.37 -18.37 -3.41
CA SER A 4 -13.30 -18.87 -2.03
C SER A 4 -14.45 -18.30 -1.19
N LYS A 5 -14.80 -18.97 -0.10
CA LYS A 5 -15.80 -18.46 0.86
C LYS A 5 -15.42 -17.08 1.40
N ARG A 6 -14.13 -16.78 1.51
CA ARG A 6 -13.60 -15.48 1.94
C ARG A 6 -13.77 -14.40 0.86
N ASP A 7 -13.52 -14.74 -0.40
CA ASP A 7 -13.80 -13.84 -1.51
C ASP A 7 -15.31 -13.59 -1.59
N ALA A 8 -16.14 -14.62 -1.44
CA ALA A 8 -17.57 -14.46 -1.35
C ALA A 8 -17.97 -13.56 -0.17
N LEU A 9 -17.35 -13.65 1.01
CA LEU A 9 -17.63 -12.76 2.16
C LEU A 9 -17.24 -11.30 1.89
N MET A 10 -16.17 -11.02 1.17
CA MET A 10 -15.89 -9.67 0.70
C MET A 10 -16.96 -9.16 -0.28
N TRP A 11 -17.57 -10.06 -1.04
CA TRP A 11 -18.69 -9.77 -1.93
C TRP A 11 -20.04 -9.66 -1.21
N TYR A 12 -20.11 -10.18 -0.01
CA TYR A 12 -21.33 -10.28 0.78
C TYR A 12 -21.95 -8.94 1.15
N SER A 13 -21.11 -7.93 1.38
CA SER A 13 -21.63 -6.58 1.57
C SER A 13 -22.37 -6.06 0.32
N PHE A 14 -22.08 -6.63 -0.83
CA PHE A 14 -22.77 -6.37 -2.08
C PHE A 14 -24.05 -7.19 -2.24
N PHE A 15 -24.09 -8.40 -1.71
CA PHE A 15 -25.17 -9.37 -1.84
C PHE A 15 -25.73 -9.77 -0.47
N ALA A 16 -25.83 -8.86 0.45
CA ALA A 16 -26.04 -8.96 1.89
C ALA A 16 -27.15 -9.90 2.44
N GLN A 17 -27.55 -10.93 1.75
CA GLN A 17 -28.68 -11.79 2.15
C GLN A 17 -28.47 -13.30 1.99
N LEU A 18 -27.25 -13.77 1.78
CA LEU A 18 -27.02 -15.21 1.74
C LEU A 18 -26.56 -15.74 3.10
N PRO A 19 -27.09 -16.86 3.59
CA PRO A 19 -26.65 -17.46 4.86
C PRO A 19 -25.16 -17.79 4.85
N GLU A 20 -24.48 -17.56 5.97
CA GLU A 20 -23.00 -17.72 6.10
C GLU A 20 -22.48 -19.12 5.75
N ASP A 21 -23.35 -20.11 5.71
CA ASP A 21 -22.99 -21.52 5.59
C ASP A 21 -23.30 -22.16 4.24
N GLU A 22 -23.96 -21.44 3.31
CA GLU A 22 -24.27 -22.00 2.00
C GLU A 22 -23.25 -21.56 0.93
N PRO A 23 -22.59 -22.52 0.23
CA PRO A 23 -21.77 -22.19 -0.91
C PRO A 23 -22.64 -21.62 -2.04
N LEU A 24 -22.19 -20.53 -2.66
CA LEU A 24 -22.85 -20.02 -3.88
C LEU A 24 -22.97 -21.13 -4.93
N MET A 25 -24.16 -21.35 -5.44
CA MET A 25 -24.37 -22.27 -6.55
C MET A 25 -23.58 -21.81 -7.78
N PRO A 26 -23.03 -22.71 -8.61
CA PRO A 26 -22.19 -22.37 -9.76
C PRO A 26 -22.80 -21.28 -10.66
N ARG A 27 -24.11 -21.34 -10.90
CA ARG A 27 -24.81 -20.34 -11.72
C ARG A 27 -24.88 -18.96 -11.05
N GLN A 28 -24.98 -18.92 -9.73
CA GLN A 28 -24.95 -17.66 -8.97
C GLN A 28 -23.55 -17.06 -8.97
N GLN A 29 -22.51 -17.90 -8.92
CA GLN A 29 -21.12 -17.49 -9.04
C GLN A 29 -20.84 -16.86 -10.42
N GLU A 30 -21.27 -17.52 -11.50
CA GLU A 30 -21.11 -17.00 -12.85
C GLU A 30 -21.83 -15.66 -13.04
N LEU A 31 -23.06 -15.55 -12.55
CA LEU A 31 -23.83 -14.30 -12.64
C LEU A 31 -23.17 -13.17 -11.83
N ALA A 32 -22.73 -13.48 -10.61
CA ALA A 32 -22.03 -12.53 -9.77
C ALA A 32 -20.74 -12.03 -10.44
N LEU A 33 -19.93 -12.94 -10.99
CA LEU A 33 -18.71 -12.61 -11.75
C LEU A 33 -19.02 -11.71 -12.94
N ALA A 34 -20.07 -12.04 -13.72
CA ALA A 34 -20.45 -11.24 -14.87
C ALA A 34 -20.86 -9.81 -14.47
N VAL A 35 -21.64 -9.65 -13.39
CA VAL A 35 -22.06 -8.34 -12.89
C VAL A 35 -20.87 -7.53 -12.41
N LEU A 36 -19.95 -8.16 -11.65
CA LEU A 36 -18.78 -7.45 -11.11
C LEU A 36 -17.82 -7.05 -12.22
N SER A 37 -17.61 -7.89 -13.20
CA SER A 37 -16.80 -7.54 -14.37
C SER A 37 -17.36 -6.32 -15.11
N GLN A 38 -18.68 -6.20 -15.21
CA GLN A 38 -19.31 -5.02 -15.82
C GLN A 38 -19.11 -3.76 -14.97
N ILE A 39 -19.20 -3.88 -13.65
CA ILE A 39 -18.97 -2.75 -12.74
C ILE A 39 -17.49 -2.32 -12.80
N GLU A 40 -16.55 -3.28 -12.78
CA GLU A 40 -15.12 -3.01 -12.93
C GLU A 40 -14.82 -2.29 -14.26
N LEU A 41 -15.30 -2.82 -15.38
CA LEU A 41 -15.11 -2.21 -16.70
C LEU A 41 -15.68 -0.78 -16.77
N ALA A 42 -16.85 -0.55 -16.17
CA ALA A 42 -17.43 0.79 -16.11
C ALA A 42 -16.56 1.75 -15.31
N GLN A 43 -16.00 1.29 -14.18
CA GLN A 43 -15.09 2.09 -13.37
C GLN A 43 -13.76 2.34 -14.09
N GLU A 44 -13.17 1.32 -14.72
CA GLU A 44 -11.94 1.46 -15.50
C GLU A 44 -12.10 2.49 -16.63
N LYS A 45 -13.20 2.41 -17.37
CA LYS A 45 -13.53 3.42 -18.39
C LYS A 45 -13.63 4.82 -17.80
N ARG A 46 -14.34 4.96 -16.69
CA ARG A 46 -14.49 6.26 -16.01
C ARG A 46 -13.14 6.82 -15.57
N ILE A 47 -12.28 6.00 -15.00
CA ILE A 47 -10.93 6.41 -14.61
C ILE A 47 -10.08 6.78 -15.83
N ALA A 48 -10.16 6.01 -16.92
CA ALA A 48 -9.47 6.35 -18.15
C ALA A 48 -9.92 7.70 -18.72
N ASP A 49 -11.22 7.97 -18.72
CA ASP A 49 -11.79 9.26 -19.15
C ASP A 49 -11.32 10.44 -18.28
N LEU A 50 -11.18 10.22 -16.97
CA LEU A 50 -10.63 11.23 -16.06
C LEU A 50 -9.13 11.46 -16.29
N ARG A 51 -8.35 10.38 -16.44
CA ARG A 51 -6.90 10.45 -16.72
C ARG A 51 -6.59 11.18 -18.01
N ALA A 52 -7.40 10.98 -19.06
CA ALA A 52 -7.25 11.66 -20.34
C ALA A 52 -7.38 13.21 -20.23
N GLN A 53 -7.95 13.71 -19.15
CA GLN A 53 -8.11 15.13 -18.89
C GLN A 53 -6.98 15.73 -18.03
N ILE A 54 -6.00 14.93 -17.59
CA ILE A 54 -4.93 15.39 -16.69
C ILE A 54 -3.74 15.88 -17.55
N PRO A 55 -3.41 17.20 -17.51
CA PRO A 55 -2.26 17.71 -18.24
C PRO A 55 -0.94 17.13 -17.71
N GLY A 56 -0.05 16.75 -18.61
CA GLY A 56 1.28 16.28 -18.23
C GLY A 56 1.28 15.00 -17.38
N LEU A 57 0.23 14.18 -17.48
CA LEU A 57 0.17 12.88 -16.82
C LEU A 57 1.33 12.01 -17.28
N GLN A 58 2.05 11.44 -16.34
CA GLN A 58 3.18 10.55 -16.55
C GLN A 58 2.87 9.16 -16.01
N THR A 59 3.59 8.15 -16.50
CA THR A 59 3.45 6.77 -16.03
C THR A 59 4.79 6.12 -15.76
N ILE A 60 4.81 5.21 -14.80
CA ILE A 60 5.95 4.32 -14.56
C ILE A 60 5.48 2.90 -14.85
N ALA A 61 6.21 2.22 -15.73
CA ALA A 61 5.96 0.84 -16.15
C ALA A 61 4.53 0.58 -16.69
N GLY A 62 3.85 1.62 -17.20
CA GLY A 62 2.48 1.50 -17.69
C GLY A 62 1.40 1.18 -16.63
N ARG A 63 1.78 1.09 -15.35
CA ARG A 63 0.93 0.57 -14.27
C ARG A 63 0.51 1.60 -13.25
N THR A 64 1.32 2.60 -13.06
CA THR A 64 1.02 3.67 -12.13
C THR A 64 1.17 5.01 -12.80
N TYR A 65 0.39 5.97 -12.32
CA TYR A 65 0.32 7.30 -12.89
C TYR A 65 0.71 8.35 -11.86
N PHE A 66 1.30 9.43 -12.34
CA PHE A 66 1.64 10.56 -11.48
C PHE A 66 1.71 11.87 -12.27
N VAL A 67 1.67 12.98 -11.54
CA VAL A 67 1.92 14.33 -12.06
C VAL A 67 3.03 14.98 -11.24
N GLY A 68 3.71 15.95 -11.82
CA GLY A 68 4.80 16.68 -11.18
C GLY A 68 6.18 16.25 -11.67
N ASP A 69 7.19 16.64 -10.91
CA ASP A 69 8.61 16.40 -11.27
C ASP A 69 9.00 14.93 -11.01
N ALA A 70 9.32 14.19 -12.07
CA ALA A 70 9.71 12.78 -11.98
C ALA A 70 10.94 12.52 -11.09
N GLU A 71 11.83 13.50 -10.92
CA GLU A 71 13.01 13.36 -10.06
C GLU A 71 12.64 13.34 -8.57
N LYS A 72 11.50 13.94 -8.23
CA LYS A 72 10.94 13.94 -6.87
C LYS A 72 10.05 12.72 -6.58
N PHE A 73 9.84 11.84 -7.54
CA PHE A 73 9.05 10.63 -7.31
C PHE A 73 9.76 9.74 -6.29
N SER A 74 9.05 9.30 -5.25
CA SER A 74 9.61 8.54 -4.14
C SER A 74 10.40 7.31 -4.60
N ARG A 75 11.62 7.17 -4.10
CA ARG A 75 12.50 6.03 -4.40
C ARG A 75 11.93 4.72 -3.89
N VAL A 76 11.28 4.72 -2.71
CA VAL A 76 10.64 3.52 -2.17
C VAL A 76 9.43 3.12 -3.01
N CYS A 77 8.63 4.08 -3.51
CA CYS A 77 7.56 3.76 -4.45
C CYS A 77 8.11 3.15 -5.75
N ARG A 78 9.23 3.65 -6.28
CA ARG A 78 9.91 3.00 -7.42
C ARG A 78 10.33 1.57 -7.09
N SER A 79 10.94 1.35 -5.93
CA SER A 79 11.32 0.01 -5.46
C SER A 79 10.11 -0.91 -5.33
N CYS A 80 9.00 -0.38 -4.83
CA CYS A 80 7.73 -1.08 -4.74
C CYS A 80 7.23 -1.54 -6.12
N LEU A 81 7.24 -0.62 -7.11
CA LEU A 81 6.76 -0.89 -8.47
C LEU A 81 7.67 -1.85 -9.25
N THR A 82 8.95 -1.83 -8.99
CA THR A 82 9.94 -2.71 -9.66
C THR A 82 10.17 -4.02 -8.92
N GLY A 83 9.58 -4.21 -7.73
CA GLY A 83 9.77 -5.40 -6.91
C GLY A 83 11.18 -5.54 -6.34
N THR A 84 11.96 -4.47 -6.29
CA THR A 84 13.35 -4.47 -5.79
C THR A 84 13.47 -3.97 -4.34
N GLY A 85 12.38 -3.47 -3.77
CA GLY A 85 12.29 -3.07 -2.37
C GLY A 85 11.75 -4.17 -1.48
N LEU A 86 11.98 -4.06 -0.19
CA LEU A 86 11.28 -4.88 0.79
C LEU A 86 9.84 -4.43 0.95
N SER A 87 9.00 -5.36 1.34
CA SER A 87 7.69 -5.04 1.86
C SER A 87 7.78 -4.34 3.22
N ALA A 88 6.67 -4.22 3.85
CA ALA A 88 6.55 -3.52 5.12
C ALA A 88 7.34 -4.17 6.26
N ILE A 89 8.13 -3.38 6.95
CA ILE A 89 8.75 -3.74 8.23
C ILE A 89 7.75 -3.42 9.34
N ARG A 90 7.47 -4.40 10.17
CA ARG A 90 6.56 -4.29 11.30
C ARG A 90 7.30 -4.46 12.63
N LYS A 91 7.02 -3.58 13.58
CA LYS A 91 7.53 -3.67 14.95
C LYS A 91 6.43 -3.53 15.99
N THR A 92 5.54 -2.57 15.81
CA THR A 92 4.48 -2.28 16.77
C THR A 92 3.12 -2.79 16.28
N ASN A 93 2.29 -3.24 17.22
CA ASN A 93 0.87 -3.50 17.02
C ASN A 93 0.00 -2.43 17.70
N LYS A 94 0.56 -1.24 17.94
CA LYS A 94 -0.11 -0.16 18.68
C LYS A 94 -0.43 1.00 17.76
N CYS A 95 -1.56 1.64 18.00
CA CYS A 95 -1.93 2.92 17.41
C CYS A 95 -2.74 3.72 18.44
N ASN A 96 -2.59 5.02 18.42
CA ASN A 96 -3.32 5.94 19.29
C ASN A 96 -4.55 6.56 18.64
N ILE A 97 -4.87 6.18 17.38
CA ILE A 97 -6.03 6.65 16.62
C ILE A 97 -6.73 5.43 16.00
N GLN A 98 -8.06 5.49 15.95
CA GLN A 98 -8.89 4.53 15.24
C GLN A 98 -9.51 5.23 14.01
N CYS A 99 -8.87 5.06 12.85
CA CYS A 99 -9.34 5.64 11.60
C CYS A 99 -10.47 4.79 11.00
N ARG A 100 -11.53 5.43 10.46
CA ARG A 100 -12.61 4.73 9.78
C ARG A 100 -12.16 3.88 8.59
N PHE A 101 -11.09 4.30 7.94
CA PHE A 101 -10.52 3.62 6.77
C PHE A 101 -9.42 2.60 7.12
N CYS A 102 -9.03 2.47 8.39
CA CYS A 102 -7.93 1.60 8.77
C CYS A 102 -8.29 0.13 8.51
N TYR A 103 -7.48 -0.55 7.72
CA TYR A 103 -7.65 -1.97 7.47
C TYR A 103 -6.78 -2.87 8.38
N ASN A 104 -5.86 -2.27 9.15
CA ASN A 104 -4.99 -2.96 10.10
C ASN A 104 -5.53 -2.96 11.54
N TYR A 105 -6.57 -2.20 11.83
CA TYR A 105 -7.09 -1.99 13.18
C TYR A 105 -8.59 -2.27 13.23
N GLY A 106 -9.00 -3.25 14.02
CA GLY A 106 -10.39 -3.65 14.16
C GLY A 106 -10.55 -4.90 15.02
N GLU A 107 -11.76 -5.44 15.07
CA GLU A 107 -12.09 -6.66 15.82
C GLU A 107 -11.32 -7.89 15.33
N LEU A 108 -10.89 -7.84 14.08
CA LEU A 108 -10.03 -8.84 13.48
C LEU A 108 -8.55 -8.45 13.57
N ASP A 109 -8.12 -7.83 14.66
CA ASP A 109 -6.71 -7.62 14.94
C ASP A 109 -6.02 -8.98 15.17
N CYS A 110 -6.00 -9.74 14.10
CA CYS A 110 -5.52 -11.11 14.02
C CYS A 110 -4.00 -11.15 13.80
N GLN A 111 -3.35 -9.99 13.78
CA GLN A 111 -1.91 -9.96 13.64
C GLN A 111 -1.27 -10.41 14.95
N PRO A 112 -0.64 -11.58 14.99
CA PRO A 112 -0.04 -12.07 16.22
C PRO A 112 1.01 -11.09 16.72
N PRO A 113 1.23 -11.00 18.05
CA PRO A 113 2.29 -10.19 18.61
C PRO A 113 3.63 -10.56 17.97
N ILE A 114 4.43 -9.54 17.65
CA ILE A 114 5.75 -9.77 17.04
C ILE A 114 6.71 -10.43 18.04
N GLY A 115 6.50 -10.23 19.31
CA GLY A 115 7.39 -10.67 20.37
C GLY A 115 8.37 -9.55 20.80
N GLU A 116 8.86 -9.67 22.03
CA GLU A 116 9.82 -8.71 22.56
C GLU A 116 11.16 -8.82 21.82
N GLY A 117 11.76 -7.69 21.47
CA GLY A 117 13.02 -7.64 20.70
C GLY A 117 12.93 -8.06 19.25
N MET A 118 11.78 -8.58 18.78
CA MET A 118 11.62 -9.07 17.42
C MET A 118 11.10 -7.97 16.47
N TRP A 119 11.43 -8.15 15.22
CA TRP A 119 10.93 -7.42 14.06
C TRP A 119 10.32 -8.41 13.07
N GLU A 120 9.51 -7.94 12.16
CA GLU A 120 8.91 -8.77 11.11
C GLU A 120 8.99 -8.10 9.75
N ILE A 121 9.39 -8.86 8.75
CA ILE A 121 9.38 -8.49 7.33
C ILE A 121 8.76 -9.67 6.57
N GLY A 122 7.67 -9.41 5.83
CA GLY A 122 7.07 -10.46 5.00
C GLY A 122 6.71 -11.76 5.75
N GLY A 123 6.29 -11.64 7.02
CA GLY A 123 5.98 -12.79 7.88
C GLY A 123 7.19 -13.42 8.57
N THR A 124 8.41 -13.08 8.18
CA THR A 124 9.63 -13.59 8.83
C THR A 124 10.02 -12.72 10.00
N LYS A 125 10.20 -13.33 11.16
CA LYS A 125 10.63 -12.65 12.41
C LYS A 125 12.14 -12.72 12.54
N PHE A 126 12.75 -11.60 12.96
CA PHE A 126 14.19 -11.46 13.15
C PHE A 126 14.49 -10.50 14.30
N ARG A 127 15.71 -10.53 14.80
CA ARG A 127 16.20 -9.55 15.78
C ARG A 127 17.00 -8.46 15.09
N GLU A 128 17.20 -7.35 15.74
CA GLU A 128 17.98 -6.24 15.20
C GLU A 128 19.43 -6.67 14.84
N GLU A 129 20.04 -7.51 15.65
CA GLU A 129 21.37 -8.06 15.39
C GLU A 129 21.46 -8.91 14.12
N ASP A 130 20.35 -9.50 13.68
CA ASP A 130 20.30 -10.36 12.49
C ASP A 130 20.31 -9.56 11.18
N ILE A 131 20.06 -8.25 11.21
CA ILE A 131 19.94 -7.42 10.01
C ILE A 131 21.23 -7.43 9.20
N ASP A 132 22.40 -7.31 9.86
CA ASP A 132 23.68 -7.30 9.17
C ASP A 132 23.94 -8.63 8.46
N LEU A 133 23.59 -9.75 9.10
CA LEU A 133 23.65 -11.06 8.48
C LEU A 133 22.69 -11.16 7.30
N LEU A 134 21.44 -10.75 7.46
CA LEU A 134 20.44 -10.75 6.39
C LEU A 134 20.92 -9.95 5.18
N LEU A 135 21.48 -8.77 5.38
CA LEU A 135 22.03 -7.92 4.32
C LEU A 135 23.28 -8.50 3.65
N SER A 136 24.01 -9.38 4.34
CA SER A 136 25.22 -10.00 3.81
C SER A 136 24.95 -11.22 2.92
N ILE A 137 23.89 -11.98 3.22
CA ILE A 137 23.57 -13.25 2.54
C ILE A 137 22.55 -13.08 1.41
N GLN A 138 21.94 -11.93 1.28
CA GLN A 138 20.82 -11.73 0.36
C GLN A 138 21.04 -10.54 -0.57
N LYS A 139 20.33 -10.53 -1.70
CA LYS A 139 20.32 -9.38 -2.59
C LYS A 139 19.75 -8.18 -1.85
N LYS A 140 20.57 -7.14 -1.71
CA LYS A 140 20.23 -5.92 -1.02
C LYS A 140 18.99 -5.27 -1.60
N PRO A 141 17.97 -4.92 -0.80
CA PRO A 141 16.81 -4.16 -1.26
C PRO A 141 17.23 -2.73 -1.62
N THR A 142 16.49 -2.10 -2.52
CA THR A 142 16.69 -0.69 -2.87
C THR A 142 15.92 0.24 -1.94
N GLY A 143 14.93 -0.26 -1.22
CA GLY A 143 14.15 0.49 -0.24
C GLY A 143 13.42 -0.38 0.76
N VAL A 144 13.10 0.18 1.91
CA VAL A 144 12.29 -0.44 2.97
C VAL A 144 11.25 0.53 3.51
N SER A 145 10.16 -0.03 4.04
CA SER A 145 9.02 0.72 4.56
C SER A 145 8.72 0.34 6.00
N TYR A 146 8.75 1.30 6.92
CA TYR A 146 8.27 1.13 8.29
C TYR A 146 6.80 1.51 8.34
N VAL A 147 5.94 0.51 8.36
CA VAL A 147 4.50 0.64 8.28
C VAL A 147 3.81 -0.14 9.40
N TYR A 148 2.51 -0.27 9.31
CA TYR A 148 1.59 -0.85 10.29
C TYR A 148 1.41 -0.01 11.54
N LEU A 149 0.15 0.36 11.75
CA LEU A 149 -0.31 1.13 12.91
C LEU A 149 0.49 2.43 13.10
N GLU A 150 1.01 2.70 14.31
CA GLU A 150 1.72 3.96 14.55
C GLU A 150 3.13 3.71 15.14
N PRO A 151 4.18 3.78 14.31
CA PRO A 151 5.56 3.60 14.78
C PRO A 151 5.98 4.53 15.92
N PHE A 152 5.44 5.75 15.96
CA PHE A 152 5.76 6.72 17.01
C PHE A 152 5.27 6.32 18.42
N MET A 153 4.40 5.31 18.52
CA MET A 153 4.08 4.71 19.82
C MET A 153 5.29 4.08 20.52
N GLU A 154 6.30 3.66 19.75
CA GLU A 154 7.50 3.00 20.22
C GLU A 154 8.75 3.46 19.45
N ILE A 155 8.79 4.74 19.06
CA ILE A 155 9.77 5.27 18.08
C ILE A 155 11.22 5.03 18.48
N GLY A 156 11.53 5.07 19.79
CA GLY A 156 12.89 4.81 20.28
C GLY A 156 13.46 3.45 19.90
N LYS A 157 12.60 2.47 19.58
CA LYS A 157 13.02 1.13 19.13
C LYS A 157 13.46 1.08 17.68
N TYR A 158 13.15 2.13 16.88
CA TYR A 158 13.41 2.14 15.45
C TYR A 158 14.79 2.68 15.08
N TYR A 159 15.40 3.52 15.91
CA TYR A 159 16.64 4.23 15.56
C TYR A 159 17.79 3.29 15.17
N GLY A 160 18.00 2.20 15.93
CA GLY A 160 19.06 1.23 15.63
C GLY A 160 18.86 0.54 14.28
N VAL A 161 17.66 0.07 14.01
CA VAL A 161 17.32 -0.60 12.75
C VAL A 161 17.45 0.36 11.56
N ILE A 162 16.95 1.60 11.71
CA ILE A 162 17.12 2.65 10.68
C ILE A 162 18.61 2.88 10.40
N GLY A 163 19.43 3.00 11.46
CA GLY A 163 20.88 3.18 11.30
C GLY A 163 21.56 2.05 10.53
N LYS A 164 21.18 0.80 10.75
CA LYS A 164 21.72 -0.36 10.02
C LYS A 164 21.37 -0.33 8.53
N PHE A 165 20.11 -0.08 8.18
CA PHE A 165 19.70 0.04 6.78
C PHE A 165 20.31 1.27 6.11
N HIS A 166 20.44 2.38 6.83
CA HIS A 166 21.13 3.58 6.33
C HIS A 166 22.60 3.29 6.00
N ALA A 167 23.34 2.66 6.93
CA ALA A 167 24.72 2.25 6.73
C ALA A 167 24.89 1.31 5.52
N ALA A 168 23.90 0.47 5.27
CA ALA A 168 23.84 -0.38 4.09
C ALA A 168 23.46 0.38 2.80
N GLY A 169 23.09 1.67 2.87
CA GLY A 169 22.64 2.51 1.75
C GLY A 169 21.29 2.08 1.16
N VAL A 170 20.43 1.53 1.99
CA VAL A 170 19.04 1.19 1.66
C VAL A 170 18.16 2.42 1.92
N HIS A 171 17.39 2.84 0.94
CA HIS A 171 16.48 3.98 1.10
C HIS A 171 15.28 3.60 1.97
N GLN A 172 14.91 4.46 2.91
CA GLN A 172 13.96 4.14 3.95
C GLN A 172 12.83 5.16 4.05
N HIS A 173 11.59 4.70 4.19
CA HIS A 173 10.49 5.55 4.59
C HIS A 173 9.69 5.00 5.77
N MET A 174 9.10 5.92 6.53
CA MET A 174 8.24 5.60 7.66
C MET A 174 6.89 6.29 7.54
N TYR A 175 5.82 5.61 7.96
CA TYR A 175 4.49 6.20 8.07
C TYR A 175 4.21 6.67 9.49
N THR A 176 3.42 7.74 9.61
CA THR A 176 2.92 8.23 10.90
C THR A 176 1.60 8.97 10.74
N ASN A 177 0.75 8.94 11.76
CA ASN A 177 -0.39 9.85 11.85
C ASN A 177 0.02 11.26 12.33
N GLY A 178 1.27 11.44 12.74
CA GLY A 178 1.88 12.71 13.12
C GLY A 178 1.53 13.25 14.50
N THR A 179 0.59 12.64 15.22
CA THR A 179 0.11 13.19 16.50
C THR A 179 1.10 13.09 17.64
N LEU A 180 2.03 12.15 17.55
CA LEU A 180 3.08 11.89 18.53
C LEU A 180 4.44 12.46 18.14
N CYS A 181 4.53 13.15 17.00
CA CYS A 181 5.76 13.79 16.56
C CYS A 181 6.15 14.93 17.52
N THR A 182 7.38 14.88 18.01
CA THR A 182 8.05 15.97 18.73
C THR A 182 9.31 16.36 17.98
N GLU A 183 9.83 17.56 18.17
CA GLU A 183 11.07 17.98 17.50
C GLU A 183 12.24 17.06 17.87
N GLU A 184 12.29 16.58 19.10
CA GLU A 184 13.30 15.65 19.59
C GLU A 184 13.31 14.33 18.81
N ASN A 185 12.14 13.68 18.69
CA ASN A 185 12.08 12.39 18.02
C ASN A 185 12.23 12.53 16.48
N LEU A 186 11.79 13.63 15.88
CA LEU A 186 12.02 13.92 14.46
C LEU A 186 13.50 14.15 14.15
N LYS A 187 14.20 14.87 15.03
CA LYS A 187 15.66 15.05 14.94
C LYS A 187 16.39 13.72 15.07
N ALA A 188 16.04 12.90 16.04
CA ALA A 188 16.64 11.59 16.24
C ALA A 188 16.42 10.64 15.03
N LEU A 189 15.26 10.71 14.37
CA LEU A 189 15.02 9.97 13.13
C LEU A 189 15.92 10.41 11.99
N GLY A 190 16.11 11.73 11.82
CA GLY A 190 17.03 12.27 10.83
C GLY A 190 18.48 11.86 11.11
N GLU A 191 18.92 11.93 12.38
CA GLU A 191 20.25 11.49 12.81
C GLU A 191 20.47 9.98 12.63
N ALA A 192 19.42 9.17 12.79
CA ALA A 192 19.44 7.74 12.48
C ALA A 192 19.51 7.43 10.97
N GLY A 193 19.22 8.40 10.11
CA GLY A 193 19.32 8.27 8.68
C GLY A 193 18.03 7.86 7.98
N LEU A 194 16.86 8.23 8.53
CA LEU A 194 15.59 8.08 7.82
C LEU A 194 15.53 9.03 6.62
N ASP A 195 15.25 8.51 5.43
CA ASP A 195 15.24 9.30 4.20
C ASP A 195 13.91 10.02 3.94
N GLU A 196 12.78 9.38 4.30
CA GLU A 196 11.45 9.89 3.98
C GLU A 196 10.46 9.63 5.12
N LEU A 197 9.73 10.66 5.56
CA LEU A 197 8.65 10.53 6.53
C LEU A 197 7.31 10.88 5.88
N ARG A 198 6.35 9.98 5.96
CA ARG A 198 5.03 10.11 5.38
C ARG A 198 3.95 10.31 6.43
N PHE A 199 3.25 11.41 6.31
CA PHE A 199 2.16 11.77 7.20
C PHE A 199 0.81 11.33 6.65
N ASN A 200 0.03 10.58 7.44
CA ASN A 200 -1.36 10.28 7.12
C ASN A 200 -2.28 11.41 7.60
N LEU A 201 -2.41 12.45 6.80
CA LEU A 201 -3.25 13.59 7.15
C LEU A 201 -4.74 13.26 7.23
N GLY A 202 -5.21 12.25 6.48
CA GLY A 202 -6.59 11.78 6.57
C GLY A 202 -6.94 11.20 7.93
N ALA A 203 -5.96 10.64 8.64
CA ALA A 203 -6.16 10.08 9.99
C ALA A 203 -6.48 11.16 11.05
N THR A 204 -6.09 12.40 10.80
CA THR A 204 -6.19 13.52 11.75
C THR A 204 -7.03 14.67 11.24
N ASN A 205 -7.75 14.47 10.12
CA ASN A 205 -8.51 15.53 9.48
C ASN A 205 -7.67 16.78 9.20
N CYS A 206 -6.44 16.60 8.70
CA CYS A 206 -5.48 17.67 8.43
C CYS A 206 -5.27 18.60 9.64
N ALA A 207 -5.16 18.07 10.85
CA ALA A 207 -5.02 18.87 12.06
C ALA A 207 -3.79 19.80 12.01
N ASP A 208 -3.94 21.05 12.46
CA ASP A 208 -2.87 22.06 12.41
C ASP A 208 -1.61 21.62 13.15
N LYS A 209 -1.77 20.91 14.27
CA LYS A 209 -0.65 20.30 15.00
C LYS A 209 0.19 19.35 14.13
N VAL A 210 -0.47 18.58 13.27
CA VAL A 210 0.22 17.62 12.38
C VAL A 210 0.88 18.36 11.22
N ILE A 211 0.24 19.39 10.66
CA ILE A 211 0.83 20.28 9.65
C ILE A 211 2.10 20.95 10.22
N GLU A 212 2.06 21.39 11.48
CA GLU A 212 3.25 21.96 12.15
C GLU A 212 4.34 20.89 12.34
N ALA A 213 3.97 19.66 12.72
CA ALA A 213 4.93 18.55 12.82
C ALA A 213 5.60 18.26 11.47
N MET A 214 4.89 18.37 10.34
CA MET A 214 5.48 18.26 9.00
C MET A 214 6.53 19.35 8.75
N ARG A 215 6.24 20.60 9.13
CA ARG A 215 7.17 21.73 8.99
C ARG A 215 8.43 21.53 9.82
N ILE A 216 8.29 21.01 11.05
CA ILE A 216 9.42 20.66 11.91
C ILE A 216 10.21 19.51 11.33
N ALA A 217 9.54 18.45 10.85
CA ALA A 217 10.18 17.28 10.26
C ALA A 217 11.06 17.63 9.06
N HIS A 218 10.63 18.60 8.24
CA HIS A 218 11.37 19.07 7.07
C HIS A 218 12.75 19.66 7.42
N LYS A 219 13.00 20.04 8.68
CA LYS A 219 14.32 20.51 9.12
C LYS A 219 15.35 19.39 9.28
N TYR A 220 14.89 18.16 9.51
CA TYR A 220 15.73 17.03 9.93
C TYR A 220 15.71 15.85 8.98
N ILE A 221 14.61 15.65 8.25
CA ILE A 221 14.40 14.49 7.38
C ILE A 221 14.39 14.98 5.92
N PRO A 222 15.18 14.37 5.04
CA PRO A 222 15.37 14.85 3.66
C PRO A 222 14.08 14.98 2.86
N THR A 223 13.14 14.05 3.03
CA THR A 223 11.88 14.07 2.29
C THR A 223 10.69 13.97 3.22
N ILE A 224 9.77 14.92 3.10
CA ILE A 224 8.47 14.88 3.78
C ILE A 224 7.40 14.63 2.73
N ALA A 225 6.52 13.69 3.03
CA ALA A 225 5.47 13.28 2.12
C ALA A 225 4.12 13.09 2.84
N ILE A 226 3.07 12.97 2.07
CA ILE A 226 1.74 12.56 2.54
C ILE A 226 1.47 11.16 2.00
N GLU A 227 0.95 10.30 2.86
CA GLU A 227 0.40 8.99 2.50
C GLU A 227 -0.97 8.85 3.16
N THR A 228 -2.02 8.78 2.37
CA THR A 228 -3.38 8.67 2.92
C THR A 228 -4.32 8.01 1.92
N PRO A 229 -5.30 7.21 2.40
CA PRO A 229 -6.40 6.80 1.56
C PRO A 229 -7.22 8.01 1.10
N MET A 230 -7.52 8.06 -0.19
CA MET A 230 -8.35 9.12 -0.75
C MET A 230 -9.80 8.94 -0.32
N THR A 231 -10.27 9.85 0.52
CA THR A 231 -11.65 9.91 1.00
C THR A 231 -12.27 11.27 0.73
N PRO A 232 -13.60 11.38 0.60
CA PRO A 232 -14.26 12.69 0.42
C PRO A 232 -13.96 13.66 1.57
N ALA A 233 -13.77 13.14 2.80
CA ALA A 233 -13.42 13.97 3.95
C ALA A 233 -12.01 14.54 3.81
N PHE A 234 -11.01 13.68 3.51
CA PHE A 234 -9.65 14.16 3.28
C PHE A 234 -9.58 15.14 2.12
N PHE A 235 -10.23 14.85 1.00
CA PHE A 235 -10.25 15.72 -0.17
C PHE A 235 -10.71 17.15 0.17
N ARG A 236 -11.84 17.30 0.89
CA ARG A 236 -12.32 18.61 1.34
C ARG A 236 -11.34 19.31 2.27
N GLN A 237 -10.86 18.61 3.29
CA GLN A 237 -9.94 19.18 4.30
C GLN A 237 -8.58 19.57 3.72
N PHE A 238 -8.09 18.80 2.75
CA PHE A 238 -6.90 19.16 2.01
C PHE A 238 -7.08 20.50 1.32
N HIS A 239 -8.21 20.72 0.62
CA HIS A 239 -8.48 21.99 -0.07
C HIS A 239 -8.62 23.16 0.91
N GLU A 240 -9.28 22.96 2.05
CA GLU A 240 -9.40 23.97 3.09
C GLU A 240 -8.04 24.43 3.65
N LYS A 241 -7.04 23.52 3.66
CA LYS A 241 -5.72 23.76 4.24
C LYS A 241 -4.57 23.67 3.24
N LYS A 242 -4.87 23.65 1.95
CA LYS A 242 -3.92 23.42 0.86
C LYS A 242 -2.66 24.28 0.99
N GLU A 243 -2.81 25.58 1.14
CA GLU A 243 -1.67 26.50 1.23
C GLU A 243 -0.78 26.20 2.46
N ALA A 244 -1.41 25.93 3.61
CA ALA A 244 -0.67 25.57 4.82
C ALA A 244 0.10 24.25 4.65
N ILE A 245 -0.52 23.25 3.99
CA ILE A 245 0.09 21.95 3.72
C ILE A 245 1.24 22.10 2.72
N LEU A 246 1.02 22.76 1.58
CA LEU A 246 2.06 22.93 0.56
C LEU A 246 3.25 23.74 1.10
N SER A 247 3.01 24.71 1.99
CA SER A 247 4.08 25.51 2.62
C SER A 247 4.96 24.73 3.61
N THR A 248 4.62 23.49 3.94
CA THR A 248 5.48 22.65 4.82
C THR A 248 6.73 22.12 4.12
N GLY A 249 6.81 22.26 2.80
CA GLY A 249 7.92 21.72 2.00
C GLY A 249 7.76 20.25 1.62
N ILE A 250 6.52 19.71 1.65
CA ILE A 250 6.28 18.36 1.13
C ILE A 250 6.75 18.23 -0.32
N ALA A 251 7.35 17.09 -0.64
CA ALA A 251 7.82 16.79 -1.99
C ALA A 251 6.86 15.86 -2.75
N PHE A 252 6.11 15.01 -2.02
CA PHE A 252 5.40 13.89 -2.59
C PHE A 252 4.09 13.62 -1.83
N MET A 253 3.04 13.29 -2.56
CA MET A 253 1.78 12.79 -2.02
C MET A 253 1.43 11.46 -2.69
N ASN A 254 1.35 10.40 -1.90
CA ASN A 254 0.86 9.10 -2.32
C ASN A 254 -0.63 9.01 -2.03
N CYS A 255 -1.44 9.09 -3.07
CA CYS A 255 -2.88 8.99 -2.98
C CYS A 255 -3.27 7.51 -3.06
N ALA A 256 -3.42 6.87 -1.90
CA ALA A 256 -3.81 5.48 -1.86
C ALA A 256 -5.30 5.34 -2.18
N GLU A 257 -5.65 4.53 -3.15
CA GLU A 257 -7.04 4.10 -3.31
C GLU A 257 -7.47 3.32 -2.07
N LEU A 258 -8.64 3.66 -1.53
CA LEU A 258 -9.14 3.03 -0.31
C LEU A 258 -9.45 1.55 -0.58
N HIS A 259 -8.70 0.67 0.07
CA HIS A 259 -8.93 -0.75 0.07
C HIS A 259 -9.84 -1.14 1.24
N LEU A 260 -10.92 -1.87 0.93
CA LEU A 260 -11.86 -2.36 1.93
C LEU A 260 -11.58 -3.83 2.25
N ASN A 261 -11.66 -4.14 3.53
CA ASN A 261 -11.53 -5.47 4.07
C ASN A 261 -12.51 -5.66 5.25
N PRO A 262 -12.60 -6.83 5.89
CA PRO A 262 -13.53 -7.05 7.00
C PRO A 262 -13.43 -6.04 8.15
N ASN A 263 -12.27 -5.44 8.40
CA ASN A 263 -12.09 -4.48 9.50
C ASN A 263 -12.74 -3.11 9.24
N ASN A 264 -12.83 -2.67 7.99
CA ASN A 264 -13.29 -1.32 7.66
C ASN A 264 -14.54 -1.26 6.78
N ILE A 265 -14.94 -2.37 6.15
CA ILE A 265 -16.03 -2.41 5.18
C ILE A 265 -17.37 -1.93 5.78
N GLY A 266 -17.64 -2.25 7.04
CA GLY A 266 -18.84 -1.80 7.74
C GLY A 266 -19.00 -0.29 7.80
N ASN A 267 -17.90 0.46 7.75
CA ASN A 267 -17.92 1.93 7.74
C ASN A 267 -18.36 2.52 6.40
N TYR A 268 -18.40 1.71 5.34
CA TYR A 268 -18.65 2.12 3.96
C TYR A 268 -19.78 1.30 3.28
N ALA A 269 -20.54 0.53 4.04
CA ALA A 269 -21.54 -0.40 3.50
C ALA A 269 -22.60 0.22 2.58
N CYS A 270 -22.85 1.54 2.70
CA CYS A 270 -23.82 2.27 1.88
C CYS A 270 -23.19 3.02 0.70
N GLU A 271 -21.88 2.90 0.50
CA GLU A 271 -21.18 3.60 -0.57
C GLU A 271 -21.22 2.80 -1.88
N PRO A 272 -21.24 3.45 -3.04
CA PRO A 272 -21.08 2.74 -4.31
C PRO A 272 -19.68 2.16 -4.40
N MET A 273 -19.62 0.85 -4.64
CA MET A 273 -18.37 0.09 -4.63
C MET A 273 -18.13 -0.61 -5.95
N TYR A 274 -16.89 -0.93 -6.21
CA TYR A 274 -16.48 -1.87 -7.25
C TYR A 274 -15.40 -2.81 -6.71
N MET A 275 -15.26 -3.95 -7.35
CA MET A 275 -14.20 -4.91 -7.06
C MET A 275 -13.37 -5.13 -8.31
N THR A 276 -12.07 -5.12 -8.16
CA THR A 276 -11.18 -5.52 -9.25
C THR A 276 -11.21 -7.04 -9.43
N ARG A 277 -10.90 -7.51 -10.65
CA ARG A 277 -10.72 -8.95 -10.96
C ARG A 277 -9.72 -9.66 -10.02
N HIS A 278 -8.90 -8.91 -9.32
CA HIS A 278 -7.89 -9.40 -8.39
C HIS A 278 -8.35 -9.34 -6.92
N GLY A 279 -9.63 -9.08 -6.68
CA GLY A 279 -10.24 -9.14 -5.36
C GLY A 279 -10.11 -7.87 -4.51
N TYR A 280 -9.57 -6.78 -5.03
CA TYR A 280 -9.56 -5.50 -4.30
C TYR A 280 -10.91 -4.81 -4.37
N LEU A 281 -11.52 -4.58 -3.23
CA LEU A 281 -12.79 -3.86 -3.08
C LEU A 281 -12.52 -2.40 -2.70
N SER A 282 -13.17 -1.47 -3.38
CA SER A 282 -13.00 -0.04 -3.17
C SER A 282 -14.29 0.74 -3.42
N PRO A 283 -14.54 1.83 -2.71
CA PRO A 283 -15.55 2.80 -3.12
C PRO A 283 -15.14 3.48 -4.43
N THR A 284 -16.09 3.62 -5.36
CA THR A 284 -15.81 4.19 -6.70
C THR A 284 -15.20 5.57 -6.66
N TRP A 285 -15.60 6.40 -5.70
CA TRP A 285 -15.10 7.77 -5.55
C TRP A 285 -13.61 7.86 -5.15
N SER A 286 -13.02 6.81 -4.56
CA SER A 286 -11.65 6.92 -4.03
C SER A 286 -10.64 7.20 -5.14
N HIS A 287 -10.65 6.39 -6.19
CA HIS A 287 -9.78 6.59 -7.34
C HIS A 287 -10.13 7.85 -8.15
N GLU A 288 -11.43 8.17 -8.27
CA GLU A 288 -11.87 9.41 -8.94
C GLU A 288 -11.33 10.67 -8.28
N LEU A 289 -11.31 10.71 -6.93
CA LEU A 289 -10.76 11.83 -6.18
C LEU A 289 -9.25 11.98 -6.40
N THR A 290 -8.51 10.88 -6.51
CA THR A 290 -7.10 10.90 -6.90
C THR A 290 -6.91 11.56 -8.26
N CYS A 291 -7.67 11.14 -9.27
CA CYS A 291 -7.59 11.73 -10.62
C CYS A 291 -7.91 13.24 -10.62
N ARG A 292 -8.91 13.66 -9.84
CA ARG A 292 -9.24 15.09 -9.69
C ARG A 292 -8.10 15.87 -9.06
N LEU A 293 -7.53 15.35 -7.97
CA LEU A 293 -6.42 16.02 -7.29
C LEU A 293 -5.18 16.14 -8.19
N MET A 294 -4.88 15.10 -8.97
CA MET A 294 -3.80 15.11 -9.96
C MET A 294 -4.04 16.17 -11.03
N LYS A 295 -5.28 16.31 -11.52
CA LYS A 295 -5.63 17.32 -12.50
C LYS A 295 -5.41 18.72 -11.94
N GLU A 296 -5.91 19.01 -10.75
CA GLU A 296 -5.74 20.30 -10.08
C GLU A 296 -4.24 20.61 -9.85
N CYS A 297 -3.47 19.64 -9.37
CA CYS A 297 -2.03 19.76 -9.19
C CYS A 297 -1.31 20.17 -10.49
N ALA A 298 -1.68 19.54 -11.60
CA ALA A 298 -1.09 19.81 -12.90
C ALA A 298 -1.50 21.20 -13.45
N GLU A 299 -2.78 21.56 -13.33
CA GLU A 299 -3.33 22.84 -13.79
C GLU A 299 -2.78 24.03 -12.99
N GLU A 300 -2.72 23.89 -11.65
CA GLU A 300 -2.23 24.93 -10.74
C GLU A 300 -0.70 24.88 -10.54
N LYS A 301 -0.01 23.88 -11.10
CA LYS A 301 1.45 23.68 -11.01
C LYS A 301 1.97 23.63 -9.58
N TRP A 302 1.37 22.78 -8.76
CA TRP A 302 1.84 22.61 -7.39
C TRP A 302 3.28 22.06 -7.37
N PRO A 303 4.12 22.47 -6.42
CA PRO A 303 5.54 22.12 -6.39
C PRO A 303 5.80 20.68 -5.88
N ILE A 304 4.83 19.79 -5.99
CA ILE A 304 4.84 18.43 -5.46
C ILE A 304 4.57 17.40 -6.56
N VAL A 305 4.91 16.15 -6.27
CA VAL A 305 4.47 15.00 -7.06
C VAL A 305 3.22 14.41 -6.42
N ILE A 306 2.18 14.13 -7.22
CA ILE A 306 1.04 13.33 -6.79
C ILE A 306 1.06 12.01 -7.53
N HIS A 307 1.05 10.92 -6.77
CA HIS A 307 1.11 9.54 -7.24
C HIS A 307 -0.23 8.86 -7.03
N ASP A 308 -0.73 8.22 -8.07
CA ASP A 308 -1.92 7.37 -8.06
C ASP A 308 -1.55 5.95 -7.61
N CYS A 309 -1.62 5.69 -6.31
CA CYS A 309 -1.43 4.35 -5.74
C CYS A 309 -2.76 3.59 -5.72
N CYS A 310 -3.26 3.24 -6.90
CA CYS A 310 -4.52 2.52 -7.05
C CYS A 310 -4.38 1.03 -6.69
N ASN A 311 -5.51 0.34 -6.61
CA ASN A 311 -5.55 -1.07 -6.24
C ASN A 311 -4.83 -1.96 -7.25
N MET A 312 -4.84 -1.62 -8.55
CA MET A 312 -4.05 -2.33 -9.56
C MET A 312 -2.55 -2.17 -9.34
N THR A 313 -2.10 -0.97 -8.94
CA THR A 313 -0.70 -0.74 -8.55
C THR A 313 -0.32 -1.57 -7.32
N LYS A 314 -1.20 -1.65 -6.32
CA LYS A 314 -0.97 -2.46 -5.11
C LYS A 314 -0.90 -3.94 -5.45
N PHE A 315 -1.78 -4.43 -6.28
CA PHE A 315 -1.77 -5.82 -6.74
C PHE A 315 -0.44 -6.19 -7.42
N ALA A 316 0.01 -5.39 -8.38
CA ALA A 316 1.29 -5.60 -9.04
C ALA A 316 2.46 -5.59 -8.04
N ARG A 317 2.42 -4.71 -7.04
CA ARG A 317 3.39 -4.69 -5.94
C ARG A 317 3.36 -6.02 -5.16
N ASP A 318 2.20 -6.45 -4.72
CA ASP A 318 2.07 -7.64 -3.86
C ASP A 318 2.63 -8.88 -4.53
N LEU A 319 2.45 -9.00 -5.85
CA LEU A 319 3.07 -10.05 -6.63
C LEU A 319 4.59 -9.93 -6.70
N ASN A 320 5.08 -8.76 -7.07
CA ASN A 320 6.51 -8.51 -7.19
C ASN A 320 7.22 -8.74 -5.84
N VAL A 321 6.64 -8.24 -4.75
CA VAL A 321 7.17 -8.43 -3.40
C VAL A 321 7.22 -9.90 -3.05
N LYS A 322 6.17 -10.69 -3.27
CA LYS A 322 6.17 -12.13 -2.97
C LYS A 322 7.27 -12.88 -3.70
N VAL A 323 7.49 -12.58 -4.97
CA VAL A 323 8.58 -13.20 -5.75
C VAL A 323 9.94 -12.85 -5.18
N HIS A 324 10.17 -11.59 -4.84
CA HIS A 324 11.48 -11.12 -4.34
C HIS A 324 11.71 -11.46 -2.87
N GLU A 325 10.71 -11.37 -2.01
CA GLU A 325 10.81 -11.76 -0.60
C GLU A 325 11.04 -13.27 -0.46
N GLY A 326 10.42 -14.09 -1.28
CA GLY A 326 10.70 -15.51 -1.33
C GLY A 326 12.18 -15.79 -1.55
N GLY A 327 12.83 -15.04 -2.45
CA GLY A 327 14.29 -15.11 -2.65
C GLY A 327 15.09 -14.59 -1.45
N TRP A 328 14.54 -13.64 -0.69
CA TRP A 328 15.22 -13.04 0.46
C TRP A 328 15.23 -13.93 1.69
N PHE A 329 14.13 -14.59 1.99
CA PHE A 329 13.94 -15.34 3.23
C PHE A 329 13.89 -16.87 3.03
N GLY A 330 14.41 -17.36 1.91
CA GLY A 330 14.45 -18.79 1.62
C GLY A 330 13.08 -19.42 1.36
N ALA A 331 12.00 -18.63 1.35
CA ALA A 331 10.70 -19.13 0.92
C ALA A 331 10.69 -19.37 -0.58
N SER A 332 9.92 -20.35 -1.03
CA SER A 332 9.77 -20.61 -2.47
C SER A 332 9.17 -19.40 -3.17
N ALA A 333 9.89 -18.86 -4.15
CA ALA A 333 9.40 -17.76 -4.97
C ALA A 333 8.29 -18.19 -5.94
N TYR A 334 8.11 -19.47 -6.14
CA TYR A 334 7.25 -20.01 -7.20
C TYR A 334 5.96 -20.66 -6.71
N HIS A 335 5.81 -20.84 -5.40
CA HIS A 335 4.55 -21.32 -4.86
C HIS A 335 4.31 -20.71 -3.49
N THR A 336 3.06 -20.57 -3.16
CA THR A 336 2.60 -20.12 -1.85
C THR A 336 1.23 -20.74 -1.58
N GLU A 337 0.80 -20.70 -0.33
CA GLU A 337 -0.55 -21.07 0.06
C GLU A 337 -1.35 -19.83 0.38
N PHE A 338 -2.55 -19.79 -0.15
CA PHE A 338 -3.54 -18.80 0.21
C PHE A 338 -4.83 -19.52 0.59
N ASP A 339 -5.26 -19.41 1.84
CA ASP A 339 -6.39 -20.15 2.41
C ASP A 339 -6.30 -21.69 2.21
N GLY A 340 -5.07 -22.25 2.32
CA GLY A 340 -4.81 -23.67 2.13
C GLY A 340 -4.89 -24.14 0.67
N ILE A 341 -4.96 -23.23 -0.29
CA ILE A 341 -4.93 -23.55 -1.71
C ILE A 341 -3.54 -23.23 -2.24
N PRO A 342 -2.75 -24.24 -2.67
CA PRO A 342 -1.48 -23.98 -3.29
C PRO A 342 -1.69 -23.33 -4.66
N TYR A 343 -0.90 -22.31 -4.96
CA TYR A 343 -0.86 -21.69 -6.28
C TYR A 343 0.59 -21.44 -6.70
N ALA A 344 0.85 -21.55 -7.98
CA ALA A 344 2.14 -21.17 -8.54
C ALA A 344 2.21 -19.66 -8.69
N ALA A 345 3.32 -19.07 -8.27
CA ALA A 345 3.56 -17.66 -8.54
C ALA A 345 3.83 -17.46 -10.03
N PHE A 346 3.35 -16.39 -10.58
CA PHE A 346 3.64 -15.97 -11.93
C PHE A 346 4.50 -14.71 -11.91
N LEU A 347 5.27 -14.52 -12.95
CA LEU A 347 6.11 -13.35 -13.14
C LEU A 347 5.34 -12.35 -13.99
N PRO A 348 4.76 -11.28 -13.42
CA PRO A 348 4.22 -10.22 -14.24
C PRO A 348 5.38 -9.51 -14.93
N THR A 349 5.33 -9.39 -16.23
CA THR A 349 6.26 -8.50 -16.93
C THR A 349 5.82 -7.05 -16.70
N LEU A 350 6.78 -6.12 -16.70
CA LEU A 350 6.48 -4.69 -16.55
C LEU A 350 5.66 -4.14 -17.73
N GLU A 351 5.66 -4.84 -18.85
CA GLU A 351 4.99 -4.46 -20.10
C GLU A 351 3.60 -5.10 -20.21
N ASP A 352 3.39 -6.22 -19.56
CA ASP A 352 2.11 -6.94 -19.56
C ASP A 352 1.58 -7.03 -18.11
N PRO A 353 0.50 -6.31 -17.76
CA PRO A 353 -0.14 -6.43 -16.47
C PRO A 353 -0.87 -7.76 -16.29
N ASP A 354 -1.14 -8.48 -17.36
CA ASP A 354 -1.64 -9.83 -17.29
C ASP A 354 -0.51 -10.80 -16.96
N PHE A 355 -0.87 -11.84 -16.25
CA PHE A 355 0.11 -12.77 -15.72
C PHE A 355 0.71 -13.62 -16.82
N THR A 356 2.02 -13.70 -16.86
CA THR A 356 2.71 -14.73 -17.63
C THR A 356 2.75 -15.98 -16.78
N PHE A 357 2.06 -17.01 -17.18
CA PHE A 357 2.16 -18.32 -16.55
C PHE A 357 3.56 -18.88 -16.83
N LEU A 358 4.17 -19.45 -15.79
CA LEU A 358 5.41 -20.19 -15.97
C LEU A 358 5.13 -21.41 -16.87
N GLU A 359 6.05 -21.70 -17.78
CA GLU A 359 6.02 -22.91 -18.55
C GLU A 359 6.12 -24.13 -17.61
N GLU A 360 5.63 -25.29 -18.06
CA GLU A 360 5.59 -26.50 -17.22
C GLU A 360 6.96 -26.87 -16.64
N GLU A 361 8.03 -26.60 -17.39
CA GLU A 361 9.42 -26.85 -17.00
C GLU A 361 9.92 -25.89 -15.87
N GLU A 362 9.30 -24.72 -15.75
CA GLU A 362 9.64 -23.70 -14.78
C GLU A 362 8.83 -23.85 -13.48
N LEU A 363 7.79 -24.68 -13.49
CA LEU A 363 6.97 -24.90 -12.33
C LEU A 363 7.66 -25.83 -11.31
N PRO A 364 7.51 -25.57 -10.02
CA PRO A 364 7.95 -26.52 -8.99
C PRO A 364 7.30 -27.88 -9.18
N ARG A 365 7.99 -28.92 -8.76
CA ARG A 365 7.53 -30.30 -8.93
C ARG A 365 6.15 -30.51 -8.29
N GLY A 366 5.17 -30.92 -9.07
CA GLY A 366 3.80 -31.19 -8.62
C GLY A 366 2.80 -30.11 -9.00
N TYR A 367 3.25 -29.01 -9.58
CA TYR A 367 2.35 -27.98 -10.14
C TYR A 367 2.22 -28.14 -11.65
N ARG A 368 1.09 -27.72 -12.19
CA ARG A 368 0.81 -27.71 -13.64
C ARG A 368 0.40 -26.32 -14.09
N PRO A 369 0.66 -25.96 -15.34
CA PRO A 369 0.09 -24.77 -15.92
C PRO A 369 -1.45 -24.78 -15.75
N GLY A 370 -2.00 -23.74 -15.16
CA GLY A 370 -3.43 -23.68 -14.84
C GLY A 370 -3.82 -24.13 -13.42
N ASP A 371 -2.91 -24.65 -12.62
CA ASP A 371 -3.12 -24.90 -11.18
C ASP A 371 -3.11 -23.60 -10.36
N ILE A 372 -2.95 -22.50 -11.03
CA ILE A 372 -2.95 -21.16 -10.40
C ILE A 372 -4.38 -20.73 -10.21
N VAL A 373 -4.75 -20.59 -8.95
CA VAL A 373 -6.02 -20.00 -8.53
C VAL A 373 -5.74 -18.59 -8.05
N LEU A 374 -6.18 -17.62 -8.81
CA LEU A 374 -6.14 -16.21 -8.44
C LEU A 374 -7.31 -15.84 -7.58
#